data_7ff7d6e6dfc55a97f2add65313efc726
#
_entry.id   7ff7d6e6dfc55a97f2add65313efc726
#
_cell.length_a   1.000
_cell.length_b   1.000
_cell.length_c   1.000
_cell.angle_alpha   90.00
_cell.angle_beta   90.00
_cell.angle_gamma   90.00
#
_symmetry.space_group_name_H-M   'P 1'
#
loop_
_entity.id
_entity.type
_entity.pdbx_description
1 polymer ?
#
loop_
_entity_poly.entity_id
_entity_poly.type
_entity_poly.pdbx_seq_one_letter_code
_entity_poly.pdbx_strand_id
1 'polypeptide(L)'
;MKIFAIGMNYAAHNQELHGTLKRPDEPVIFTKADSAILNQGKPFFIPDHLGRIDYETEVVVRICRLGKNIPERFAHRYYDAVTVGIDFTARDLQKKASEAGQPWTICKGFDGSAAIGEWIPKEKFLDIQRIHFHLDINGKTVQEGCTSDMLYKVDEIIAYISQFFTLKTGDILYTGTPSGVGPVHIDDHLEGWLEERKVLEFNCK
;
A
#
# COMPACT_ATOMS: atom_id res chain seq x y z
N MET A 1 -16.47 2.20 -3.39
CA MET A 1 -15.14 2.76 -3.05
C MET A 1 -14.13 2.10 -3.98
N LYS A 2 -13.10 2.84 -4.43
CA LYS A 2 -11.99 2.24 -5.19
C LYS A 2 -10.75 2.18 -4.30
N ILE A 3 -9.97 1.12 -4.45
CA ILE A 3 -8.66 0.98 -3.81
C ILE A 3 -7.64 0.93 -4.93
N PHE A 4 -6.86 2.00 -5.05
CA PHE A 4 -5.72 2.09 -5.95
C PHE A 4 -4.46 1.66 -5.20
N ALA A 5 -3.54 1.05 -5.90
CA ALA A 5 -2.23 0.72 -5.37
C ALA A 5 -1.15 0.93 -6.44
N ILE A 6 0.04 1.29 -5.98
CA ILE A 6 1.18 1.61 -6.85
C ILE A 6 2.28 0.57 -6.65
N GLY A 7 2.56 -0.17 -7.69
CA GLY A 7 3.71 -1.05 -7.74
C GLY A 7 5.00 -0.29 -8.08
N MET A 8 6.14 -0.86 -7.66
CA MET A 8 7.48 -0.40 -8.05
C MET A 8 7.81 1.05 -7.65
N ASN A 9 7.28 1.55 -6.54
CA ASN A 9 7.46 2.95 -6.12
C ASN A 9 8.66 3.20 -5.17
N TYR A 10 9.47 2.19 -4.87
CA TYR A 10 10.70 2.30 -4.09
C TYR A 10 11.85 1.61 -4.79
N ALA A 11 12.97 2.34 -5.01
CA ALA A 11 14.09 1.82 -5.79
C ALA A 11 14.73 0.57 -5.14
N ALA A 12 14.87 0.55 -3.81
CA ALA A 12 15.43 -0.60 -3.08
C ALA A 12 14.55 -1.85 -3.21
N HIS A 13 13.22 -1.70 -3.17
CA HIS A 13 12.28 -2.79 -3.41
C HIS A 13 12.34 -3.30 -4.86
N ASN A 14 12.46 -2.40 -5.83
CA ASN A 14 12.63 -2.79 -7.23
C ASN A 14 13.93 -3.59 -7.43
N GLN A 15 15.02 -3.22 -6.74
CA GLN A 15 16.26 -3.98 -6.75
C GLN A 15 16.08 -5.37 -6.13
N GLU A 16 15.35 -5.46 -5.00
CA GLU A 16 15.08 -6.71 -4.28
C GLU A 16 14.31 -7.74 -5.14
N LEU A 17 13.24 -7.30 -5.82
CA LEU A 17 12.33 -8.19 -6.55
C LEU A 17 12.61 -8.30 -8.05
N HIS A 18 13.14 -7.25 -8.67
CA HIS A 18 13.28 -7.15 -10.13
C HIS A 18 14.72 -6.95 -10.58
N GLY A 19 15.68 -6.84 -9.65
CA GLY A 19 17.10 -6.65 -9.97
C GLY A 19 17.41 -5.29 -10.64
N THR A 20 16.56 -4.28 -10.45
CA THR A 20 16.73 -2.95 -11.06
C THR A 20 16.41 -1.84 -10.07
N LEU A 21 17.21 -0.78 -10.09
CA LEU A 21 16.95 0.47 -9.37
C LEU A 21 16.16 1.49 -10.21
N LYS A 22 15.84 1.12 -11.46
CA LYS A 22 15.22 2.05 -12.40
C LYS A 22 13.82 2.45 -11.94
N ARG A 23 13.52 3.76 -11.95
CA ARG A 23 12.17 4.29 -11.85
C ARG A 23 11.41 3.87 -13.10
N PRO A 24 10.19 3.30 -13.01
CA PRO A 24 9.31 3.14 -14.16
C PRO A 24 9.07 4.49 -14.85
N ASP A 25 8.84 4.49 -16.15
CA ASP A 25 8.57 5.74 -16.88
C ASP A 25 7.24 6.39 -16.45
N GLU A 26 6.29 5.57 -15.97
CA GLU A 26 4.98 5.97 -15.42
C GLU A 26 4.64 5.16 -14.16
N PRO A 27 3.79 5.67 -13.25
CA PRO A 27 3.32 4.92 -12.09
C PRO A 27 2.64 3.62 -12.50
N VAL A 28 3.06 2.49 -11.94
CA VAL A 28 2.45 1.18 -12.18
C VAL A 28 1.20 1.05 -11.29
N ILE A 29 0.03 1.27 -11.88
CA ILE A 29 -1.24 1.24 -11.15
C ILE A 29 -1.87 -0.13 -11.23
N PHE A 30 -2.36 -0.63 -10.09
CA PHE A 30 -3.35 -1.70 -10.04
C PHE A 30 -4.45 -1.35 -9.02
N THR A 31 -5.51 -2.13 -9.00
CA THR A 31 -6.65 -1.91 -8.11
C THR A 31 -6.95 -3.16 -7.32
N LYS A 32 -7.44 -2.96 -6.09
CA LYS A 32 -8.04 -4.03 -5.29
C LYS A 32 -9.55 -3.84 -5.26
N ALA A 33 -10.28 -4.96 -5.13
CA ALA A 33 -11.72 -4.91 -4.88
C ALA A 33 -12.01 -4.25 -3.52
N ASP A 34 -13.20 -3.71 -3.32
CA ASP A 34 -13.60 -3.17 -2.02
C ASP A 34 -13.74 -4.26 -0.96
N SER A 35 -14.04 -5.51 -1.35
CA SER A 35 -14.02 -6.69 -0.49
C SER A 35 -12.62 -7.07 0.01
N ALA A 36 -11.56 -6.52 -0.60
CA ALA A 36 -10.18 -6.74 -0.15
C ALA A 36 -9.87 -6.09 1.20
N ILE A 37 -10.72 -5.14 1.67
CA ILE A 37 -10.48 -4.47 2.95
C ILE A 37 -10.60 -5.46 4.10
N LEU A 38 -9.51 -5.54 4.89
CA LEU A 38 -9.54 -6.19 6.18
C LEU A 38 -10.21 -5.23 7.19
N ASN A 39 -11.36 -5.63 7.72
CA ASN A 39 -12.08 -4.84 8.72
C ASN A 39 -11.24 -4.69 10.00
N GLN A 40 -11.17 -3.46 10.53
CA GLN A 40 -10.44 -3.16 11.76
C GLN A 40 -10.82 -4.09 12.91
N GLY A 41 -9.81 -4.54 13.66
CA GLY A 41 -9.98 -5.46 14.79
C GLY A 41 -10.33 -6.90 14.40
N LYS A 42 -10.33 -7.23 13.11
CA LYS A 42 -10.49 -8.61 12.65
C LYS A 42 -9.13 -9.22 12.32
N PRO A 43 -8.95 -10.52 12.57
CA PRO A 43 -7.75 -11.22 12.15
C PRO A 43 -7.71 -11.33 10.62
N PHE A 44 -6.51 -11.38 10.07
CA PHE A 44 -6.29 -11.77 8.68
C PHE A 44 -6.24 -13.30 8.60
N PHE A 45 -7.21 -13.89 7.91
CA PHE A 45 -7.20 -15.32 7.63
C PHE A 45 -6.38 -15.58 6.38
N ILE A 46 -5.25 -16.29 6.54
CA ILE A 46 -4.37 -16.65 5.43
C ILE A 46 -5.09 -17.67 4.54
N PRO A 47 -5.33 -17.35 3.24
CA PRO A 47 -6.06 -18.28 2.37
C PRO A 47 -5.21 -19.50 1.98
N ASP A 48 -5.66 -20.70 2.33
CA ASP A 48 -4.94 -21.97 2.09
C ASP A 48 -4.58 -22.23 0.62
N HIS A 49 -5.40 -21.72 -0.31
CA HIS A 49 -5.28 -22.01 -1.74
C HIS A 49 -4.40 -21.03 -2.52
N LEU A 50 -3.89 -19.96 -1.86
CA LEU A 50 -3.10 -18.93 -2.54
C LEU A 50 -1.58 -19.12 -2.41
N GLY A 51 -1.14 -20.11 -1.63
CA GLY A 51 0.28 -20.35 -1.38
C GLY A 51 0.89 -19.28 -0.47
N ARG A 52 2.12 -18.87 -0.75
CA ARG A 52 2.83 -17.87 0.06
C ARG A 52 2.18 -16.50 -0.01
N ILE A 53 1.82 -15.97 1.16
CA ILE A 53 1.33 -14.59 1.30
C ILE A 53 2.42 -13.74 1.95
N ASP A 54 2.81 -12.66 1.27
CA ASP A 54 3.78 -11.70 1.79
C ASP A 54 3.08 -10.43 2.26
N TYR A 55 3.64 -9.80 3.32
CA TYR A 55 3.31 -8.44 3.70
C TYR A 55 4.07 -7.44 2.82
N GLU A 56 3.40 -6.37 2.46
CA GLU A 56 3.96 -5.17 1.83
C GLU A 56 3.41 -3.97 2.60
N THR A 57 4.23 -3.40 3.49
CA THR A 57 3.82 -2.28 4.35
C THR A 57 3.92 -0.98 3.59
N GLU A 58 2.85 -0.19 3.63
CA GLU A 58 2.72 1.03 2.83
C GLU A 58 2.14 2.19 3.63
N VAL A 59 2.55 3.40 3.31
CA VAL A 59 1.73 4.56 3.64
C VAL A 59 0.52 4.57 2.73
N VAL A 60 -0.66 4.76 3.32
CA VAL A 60 -1.95 4.78 2.62
C VAL A 60 -2.60 6.13 2.79
N VAL A 61 -3.20 6.64 1.73
CA VAL A 61 -3.81 7.98 1.66
C VAL A 61 -5.31 7.86 1.41
N ARG A 62 -6.12 8.68 2.11
CA ARG A 62 -7.56 8.74 1.90
C ARG A 62 -7.96 9.93 1.04
N ILE A 63 -8.67 9.67 -0.05
CA ILE A 63 -9.22 10.71 -0.92
C ILE A 63 -10.44 11.34 -0.25
N CYS A 64 -10.45 12.67 -0.16
CA CYS A 64 -11.51 13.45 0.51
C CYS A 64 -12.38 14.28 -0.43
N ARG A 65 -12.07 14.28 -1.74
CA ARG A 65 -12.75 15.15 -2.70
C ARG A 65 -12.94 14.47 -4.06
N LEU A 66 -14.09 14.73 -4.69
CA LEU A 66 -14.33 14.35 -6.09
C LEU A 66 -13.37 15.10 -7.02
N GLY A 67 -12.72 14.37 -7.94
CA GLY A 67 -11.82 14.97 -8.93
C GLY A 67 -11.51 14.11 -10.13
N LYS A 68 -11.22 14.77 -11.25
CA LYS A 68 -10.81 14.20 -12.52
C LYS A 68 -9.82 15.18 -13.18
N ASN A 69 -8.77 14.66 -13.84
CA ASN A 69 -7.73 15.49 -14.48
C ASN A 69 -7.15 16.54 -13.53
N ILE A 70 -6.77 16.11 -12.32
CA ILE A 70 -6.28 16.98 -11.25
C ILE A 70 -4.86 17.42 -11.58
N PRO A 71 -4.56 18.73 -11.74
CA PRO A 71 -3.18 19.19 -11.86
C PRO A 71 -2.40 18.87 -10.58
N GLU A 72 -1.16 18.41 -10.69
CA GLU A 72 -0.30 18.01 -9.57
C GLU A 72 -0.23 19.08 -8.48
N ARG A 73 -0.05 20.37 -8.85
CA ARG A 73 -0.01 21.49 -7.91
C ARG A 73 -1.24 21.62 -7.02
N PHE A 74 -2.36 20.98 -7.36
CA PHE A 74 -3.61 20.98 -6.58
C PHE A 74 -3.93 19.64 -5.93
N ALA A 75 -3.14 18.60 -6.19
CA ALA A 75 -3.39 17.23 -5.70
C ALA A 75 -3.45 17.16 -4.18
N HIS A 76 -2.63 17.95 -3.47
CA HIS A 76 -2.64 18.06 -2.00
C HIS A 76 -4.01 18.43 -1.40
N ARG A 77 -4.97 18.94 -2.18
CA ARG A 77 -6.34 19.28 -1.74
C ARG A 77 -7.30 18.11 -1.81
N TYR A 78 -6.87 16.97 -2.36
CA TYR A 78 -7.72 15.83 -2.64
C TYR A 78 -7.58 14.67 -1.65
N TYR A 79 -6.69 14.78 -0.69
CA TYR A 79 -6.58 13.84 0.43
C TYR A 79 -6.48 14.58 1.76
N ASP A 80 -6.99 13.94 2.81
CA ASP A 80 -7.13 14.55 4.15
C ASP A 80 -6.46 13.76 5.27
N ALA A 81 -6.15 12.50 5.04
CA ALA A 81 -5.60 11.64 6.07
C ALA A 81 -4.65 10.59 5.48
N VAL A 82 -3.73 10.15 6.32
CA VAL A 82 -2.77 9.09 6.02
C VAL A 82 -2.80 8.03 7.11
N THR A 83 -2.37 6.82 6.78
CA THR A 83 -2.21 5.72 7.72
C THR A 83 -1.14 4.74 7.22
N VAL A 84 -0.85 3.70 7.98
CA VAL A 84 -0.15 2.51 7.50
C VAL A 84 -1.17 1.45 7.10
N GLY A 85 -0.92 0.80 5.98
CA GLY A 85 -1.64 -0.37 5.54
C GLY A 85 -0.71 -1.49 5.11
N ILE A 86 -1.27 -2.66 4.87
CA ILE A 86 -0.54 -3.80 4.32
C ILE A 86 -1.22 -4.23 3.03
N ASP A 87 -0.47 -4.22 1.93
CA ASP A 87 -0.83 -4.80 0.65
C ASP A 87 -0.43 -6.28 0.64
N PHE A 88 -1.28 -7.15 1.20
CA PHE A 88 -1.02 -8.59 1.17
C PHE A 88 -0.96 -9.10 -0.26
N THR A 89 0.09 -9.86 -0.54
CA THR A 89 0.44 -10.32 -1.88
C THR A 89 0.58 -11.84 -1.91
N ALA A 90 -0.24 -12.52 -2.73
CA ALA A 90 -0.02 -13.92 -3.05
C ALA A 90 1.18 -14.04 -4.01
N ARG A 91 2.37 -14.19 -3.43
CA ARG A 91 3.66 -13.99 -4.12
C ARG A 91 3.88 -14.92 -5.29
N ASP A 92 3.55 -16.20 -5.11
CA ASP A 92 3.73 -17.20 -6.17
C ASP A 92 2.79 -16.93 -7.37
N LEU A 93 1.57 -16.49 -7.10
CA LEU A 93 0.62 -16.09 -8.14
C LEU A 93 1.05 -14.81 -8.85
N GLN A 94 1.60 -13.83 -8.09
CA GLN A 94 2.11 -12.60 -8.69
C GLN A 94 3.26 -12.89 -9.66
N LYS A 95 4.20 -13.77 -9.27
CA LYS A 95 5.30 -14.17 -10.14
C LYS A 95 4.77 -14.79 -11.43
N LYS A 96 3.87 -15.77 -11.33
CA LYS A 96 3.26 -16.42 -12.50
C LYS A 96 2.51 -15.43 -13.40
N ALA A 97 1.74 -14.52 -12.80
CA ALA A 97 1.00 -13.49 -13.55
C ALA A 97 1.95 -12.55 -14.30
N SER A 98 3.04 -12.10 -13.65
CA SER A 98 4.03 -11.22 -14.25
C SER A 98 4.78 -11.89 -15.41
N GLU A 99 5.21 -13.14 -15.23
CA GLU A 99 5.88 -13.93 -16.29
C GLU A 99 4.96 -14.16 -17.50
N ALA A 100 3.65 -14.32 -17.26
CA ALA A 100 2.65 -14.53 -18.30
C ALA A 100 2.05 -13.23 -18.89
N GLY A 101 2.44 -12.05 -18.39
CA GLY A 101 1.84 -10.77 -18.78
C GLY A 101 0.36 -10.63 -18.39
N GLN A 102 -0.06 -11.30 -17.32
CA GLN A 102 -1.44 -11.31 -16.83
C GLN A 102 -1.68 -10.24 -15.77
N PRO A 103 -2.94 -9.78 -15.57
CA PRO A 103 -3.29 -8.83 -14.51
C PRO A 103 -3.03 -9.38 -13.10
N TRP A 104 -2.69 -8.49 -12.16
CA TRP A 104 -2.43 -8.83 -10.75
C TRP A 104 -3.70 -8.98 -9.89
N THR A 105 -4.87 -8.94 -10.49
CA THR A 105 -6.16 -8.92 -9.77
C THR A 105 -6.28 -10.03 -8.72
N ILE A 106 -5.95 -11.27 -9.09
CA ILE A 106 -6.08 -12.41 -8.16
C ILE A 106 -5.02 -12.36 -7.05
N CYS A 107 -3.77 -12.05 -7.39
CA CYS A 107 -2.67 -12.06 -6.43
C CYS A 107 -2.62 -10.85 -5.50
N LYS A 108 -3.34 -9.76 -5.83
CA LYS A 108 -3.35 -8.49 -5.10
C LYS A 108 -4.73 -8.11 -4.56
N GLY A 109 -5.82 -8.59 -5.16
CA GLY A 109 -7.18 -8.13 -4.88
C GLY A 109 -8.09 -9.14 -4.15
N PHE A 110 -7.54 -10.21 -3.59
CA PHE A 110 -8.31 -11.21 -2.85
C PHE A 110 -8.85 -10.64 -1.53
N ASP A 111 -9.87 -11.26 -0.96
CA ASP A 111 -10.54 -10.81 0.25
C ASP A 111 -9.57 -10.69 1.44
N GLY A 112 -9.63 -9.55 2.14
CA GLY A 112 -8.75 -9.25 3.27
C GLY A 112 -7.34 -8.80 2.88
N SER A 113 -7.00 -8.71 1.58
CA SER A 113 -5.64 -8.37 1.12
C SER A 113 -5.26 -6.89 1.32
N ALA A 114 -6.14 -6.03 1.84
CA ALA A 114 -5.90 -4.63 2.11
C ALA A 114 -6.15 -4.32 3.59
N ALA A 115 -5.14 -4.48 4.44
CA ALA A 115 -5.23 -4.06 5.82
C ALA A 115 -5.01 -2.55 5.92
N ILE A 116 -5.83 -1.86 6.72
CA ILE A 116 -5.81 -0.39 6.84
C ILE A 116 -5.86 -0.02 8.32
N GLY A 117 -4.91 0.80 8.75
CA GLY A 117 -4.81 1.31 10.10
C GLY A 117 -5.75 2.48 10.42
N GLU A 118 -5.62 3.01 11.62
CA GLU A 118 -6.31 4.21 12.05
C GLU A 118 -5.85 5.42 11.22
N TRP A 119 -6.80 6.20 10.72
CA TRP A 119 -6.52 7.40 9.93
C TRP A 119 -6.02 8.55 10.79
N ILE A 120 -4.88 9.13 10.41
CA ILE A 120 -4.32 10.34 11.03
C ILE A 120 -4.51 11.50 10.05
N PRO A 121 -5.13 12.63 10.49
CA PRO A 121 -5.21 13.82 9.64
C PRO A 121 -3.82 14.25 9.13
N LYS A 122 -3.72 14.54 7.84
CA LYS A 122 -2.42 14.89 7.22
C LYS A 122 -1.78 16.14 7.83
N GLU A 123 -2.59 17.04 8.40
CA GLU A 123 -2.15 18.28 9.06
C GLU A 123 -1.35 18.01 10.36
N LYS A 124 -1.33 16.76 10.84
CA LYS A 124 -0.48 16.35 11.96
C LYS A 124 0.98 16.16 11.56
N PHE A 125 1.27 16.10 10.27
CA PHE A 125 2.62 15.94 9.74
C PHE A 125 3.10 17.25 9.12
N LEU A 126 4.38 17.59 9.36
CA LEU A 126 5.02 18.76 8.75
C LEU A 126 5.17 18.58 7.23
N ASP A 127 5.50 17.37 6.81
CA ASP A 127 5.66 17.00 5.41
C ASP A 127 5.32 15.52 5.24
N ILE A 128 4.26 15.22 4.51
CA ILE A 128 3.85 13.84 4.23
C ILE A 128 4.82 13.10 3.31
N GLN A 129 5.76 13.81 2.67
CA GLN A 129 6.86 13.22 1.89
C GLN A 129 8.09 12.89 2.74
N ARG A 130 7.99 12.95 4.09
CA ARG A 130 9.05 12.63 5.06
C ARG A 130 8.50 11.92 6.29
N ILE A 131 7.58 10.99 6.09
CA ILE A 131 7.00 10.17 7.15
C ILE A 131 7.77 8.86 7.25
N HIS A 132 8.25 8.52 8.43
CA HIS A 132 8.79 7.20 8.73
C HIS A 132 7.66 6.25 9.09
N PHE A 133 7.77 5.01 8.66
CA PHE A 133 6.82 3.97 9.00
C PHE A 133 7.51 2.61 9.07
N HIS A 134 6.97 1.72 9.88
CA HIS A 134 7.50 0.37 9.98
C HIS A 134 6.41 -0.64 10.33
N LEU A 135 6.74 -1.90 10.13
CA LEU A 135 5.96 -3.05 10.54
C LEU A 135 6.75 -3.87 11.54
N ASP A 136 6.13 -4.16 12.68
CA ASP A 136 6.60 -5.16 13.61
C ASP A 136 5.78 -6.45 13.45
N ILE A 137 6.46 -7.58 13.48
CA ILE A 137 5.84 -8.90 13.60
C ILE A 137 6.37 -9.56 14.87
N ASN A 138 5.47 -9.92 15.79
CA ASN A 138 5.80 -10.54 17.07
C ASN A 138 6.82 -9.70 17.89
N GLY A 139 6.67 -8.36 17.84
CA GLY A 139 7.52 -7.40 18.56
C GLY A 139 8.90 -7.18 17.95
N LYS A 140 9.12 -7.63 16.71
CA LYS A 140 10.36 -7.39 15.97
C LYS A 140 10.08 -6.62 14.69
N THR A 141 10.80 -5.51 14.48
CA THR A 141 10.71 -4.75 13.22
C THR A 141 11.24 -5.59 12.05
N VAL A 142 10.37 -5.79 11.05
CA VAL A 142 10.64 -6.62 9.87
C VAL A 142 10.71 -5.81 8.58
N GLN A 143 10.06 -4.64 8.54
CA GLN A 143 10.10 -3.74 7.40
C GLN A 143 10.03 -2.30 7.88
N GLU A 144 10.84 -1.42 7.29
CA GLU A 144 10.85 0.01 7.60
C GLU A 144 11.05 0.83 6.32
N GLY A 145 10.52 2.05 6.30
CA GLY A 145 10.63 2.95 5.18
C GLY A 145 10.38 4.40 5.53
N CYS A 146 10.68 5.26 4.56
CA CYS A 146 10.36 6.67 4.61
C CYS A 146 9.69 7.09 3.30
N THR A 147 8.67 7.92 3.37
CA THR A 147 7.99 8.43 2.16
C THR A 147 8.87 9.31 1.29
N SER A 148 10.02 9.79 1.81
CA SER A 148 11.03 10.50 1.01
C SER A 148 11.67 9.64 -0.08
N ASP A 149 11.65 8.31 0.10
CA ASP A 149 12.27 7.34 -0.80
C ASP A 149 11.34 6.90 -1.94
N MET A 150 10.10 7.40 -1.95
CA MET A 150 9.15 7.19 -3.04
C MET A 150 9.68 7.75 -4.35
N LEU A 151 9.60 6.96 -5.42
CA LEU A 151 9.96 7.35 -6.78
C LEU A 151 8.93 8.32 -7.38
N TYR A 152 7.64 8.11 -7.05
CA TYR A 152 6.52 8.99 -7.36
C TYR A 152 5.89 9.47 -6.06
N LYS A 153 5.82 10.78 -5.88
CA LYS A 153 5.21 11.40 -4.70
C LYS A 153 3.70 11.26 -4.73
N VAL A 154 3.06 11.40 -3.57
CA VAL A 154 1.60 11.28 -3.44
C VAL A 154 0.86 12.19 -4.43
N ASP A 155 1.28 13.45 -4.58
CA ASP A 155 0.65 14.41 -5.47
C ASP A 155 0.81 14.04 -6.97
N GLU A 156 1.99 13.52 -7.37
CA GLU A 156 2.23 13.00 -8.72
C GLU A 156 1.31 11.80 -9.01
N ILE A 157 1.18 10.86 -8.06
CA ILE A 157 0.32 9.68 -8.19
C ILE A 157 -1.14 10.08 -8.33
N ILE A 158 -1.65 10.99 -7.49
CA ILE A 158 -3.04 11.47 -7.56
C ILE A 158 -3.31 12.16 -8.91
N ALA A 159 -2.39 13.02 -9.35
CA ALA A 159 -2.50 13.68 -10.65
C ALA A 159 -2.57 12.65 -11.78
N TYR A 160 -1.68 11.66 -11.78
CA TYR A 160 -1.62 10.62 -12.79
C TYR A 160 -2.87 9.74 -12.80
N ILE A 161 -3.29 9.18 -11.66
CA ILE A 161 -4.49 8.34 -11.54
C ILE A 161 -5.74 9.10 -12.00
N SER A 162 -5.83 10.38 -11.67
CA SER A 162 -6.99 11.20 -12.01
C SER A 162 -7.17 11.44 -13.51
N GLN A 163 -6.17 11.19 -14.34
CA GLN A 163 -6.29 11.23 -15.78
C GLN A 163 -7.15 10.07 -16.32
N PHE A 164 -7.13 8.93 -15.67
CA PHE A 164 -7.84 7.73 -16.08
C PHE A 164 -9.14 7.53 -15.30
N PHE A 165 -9.13 7.83 -14.00
CA PHE A 165 -10.23 7.55 -13.09
C PHE A 165 -10.75 8.82 -12.42
N THR A 166 -12.07 8.96 -12.29
CA THR A 166 -12.64 9.96 -11.39
C THR A 166 -12.43 9.50 -9.94
N LEU A 167 -11.65 10.26 -9.18
CA LEU A 167 -11.48 10.05 -7.75
C LEU A 167 -12.74 10.49 -7.00
N LYS A 168 -13.13 9.75 -5.97
CA LYS A 168 -14.29 10.02 -5.12
C LYS A 168 -13.88 10.07 -3.66
N THR A 169 -14.61 10.83 -2.86
CA THR A 169 -14.47 10.80 -1.40
C THR A 169 -14.58 9.38 -0.88
N GLY A 170 -13.63 8.97 -0.05
CA GLY A 170 -13.51 7.62 0.49
C GLY A 170 -12.73 6.64 -0.38
N ASP A 171 -12.29 7.01 -1.60
CA ASP A 171 -11.32 6.20 -2.33
C ASP A 171 -9.98 6.17 -1.57
N ILE A 172 -9.24 5.08 -1.73
CA ILE A 172 -8.01 4.77 -0.98
C ILE A 172 -6.86 4.59 -1.95
N LEU A 173 -5.68 5.06 -1.56
CA LEU A 173 -4.46 4.95 -2.34
C LEU A 173 -3.34 4.37 -1.50
N TYR A 174 -2.90 3.15 -1.82
CA TYR A 174 -1.66 2.53 -1.38
C TYR A 174 -0.51 3.08 -2.22
N THR A 175 0.56 3.56 -1.58
CA THR A 175 1.58 4.36 -2.26
C THR A 175 2.84 3.59 -2.64
N GLY A 176 2.85 2.29 -2.41
CA GLY A 176 4.01 1.42 -2.64
C GLY A 176 4.75 1.08 -1.35
N THR A 177 5.48 -0.02 -1.40
CA THR A 177 6.20 -0.61 -0.27
C THR A 177 7.72 -0.47 -0.42
N PRO A 178 8.49 -0.26 0.67
CA PRO A 178 9.96 -0.32 0.66
C PRO A 178 10.46 -1.76 0.58
N SER A 179 11.78 -1.97 0.50
CA SER A 179 12.40 -3.28 0.63
C SER A 179 12.14 -3.91 2.01
N GLY A 180 12.32 -5.24 2.10
CA GLY A 180 12.09 -6.00 3.33
C GLY A 180 10.73 -6.68 3.38
N VAL A 181 10.09 -6.89 2.23
CA VAL A 181 8.86 -7.70 2.14
C VAL A 181 9.12 -9.15 2.54
N GLY A 182 8.14 -9.81 3.12
CA GLY A 182 8.32 -11.19 3.60
C GLY A 182 7.01 -11.89 3.90
N PRO A 183 7.07 -13.20 4.18
CA PRO A 183 5.88 -14.00 4.42
C PRO A 183 5.25 -13.71 5.79
N VAL A 184 3.93 -13.89 5.85
CA VAL A 184 3.17 -13.99 7.11
C VAL A 184 2.83 -15.45 7.40
N HIS A 185 2.70 -15.78 8.68
CA HIS A 185 2.36 -17.11 9.16
C HIS A 185 1.17 -17.06 10.12
N ILE A 186 0.53 -18.21 10.30
CA ILE A 186 -0.52 -18.35 11.33
C ILE A 186 0.07 -17.99 12.69
N ASP A 187 -0.72 -17.28 13.49
CA ASP A 187 -0.40 -16.74 14.81
C ASP A 187 0.60 -15.58 14.84
N ASP A 188 1.06 -15.06 13.68
CA ASP A 188 1.78 -13.80 13.65
C ASP A 188 0.91 -12.66 14.16
N HIS A 189 1.49 -11.82 15.01
CA HIS A 189 0.92 -10.57 15.51
C HIS A 189 1.59 -9.39 14.80
N LEU A 190 0.82 -8.63 14.02
CA LEU A 190 1.30 -7.54 13.20
C LEU A 190 0.94 -6.18 13.82
N GLU A 191 1.92 -5.29 13.91
CA GLU A 191 1.77 -3.92 14.38
C GLU A 191 2.37 -2.94 13.38
N GLY A 192 1.54 -2.06 12.80
CA GLY A 192 1.98 -1.03 11.86
C GLY A 192 2.09 0.33 12.54
N TRP A 193 3.21 0.99 12.31
CA TRP A 193 3.59 2.24 12.96
C TRP A 193 3.78 3.37 11.96
N LEU A 194 3.27 4.55 12.29
CA LEU A 194 3.45 5.78 11.54
C LEU A 194 4.12 6.80 12.48
N GLU A 195 5.39 7.13 12.24
CA GLU A 195 6.27 7.77 13.21
C GLU A 195 6.26 6.97 14.55
N GLU A 196 6.05 7.63 15.67
CA GLU A 196 5.98 7.03 17.01
C GLU A 196 4.58 6.43 17.36
N ARG A 197 3.63 6.43 16.40
CA ARG A 197 2.25 6.02 16.66
C ARG A 197 1.90 4.69 16.03
N LYS A 198 1.50 3.72 16.86
CA LYS A 198 0.86 2.49 16.38
C LYS A 198 -0.53 2.82 15.82
N VAL A 199 -0.74 2.52 14.56
CA VAL A 199 -2.00 2.80 13.82
C VAL A 199 -2.68 1.54 13.32
N LEU A 200 -1.97 0.40 13.29
CA LEU A 200 -2.49 -0.87 12.78
C LEU A 200 -2.10 -1.99 13.73
N GLU A 201 -3.04 -2.89 14.04
CA GLU A 201 -2.79 -4.07 14.88
C GLU A 201 -3.79 -5.16 14.58
N PHE A 202 -3.32 -6.38 14.32
CA PHE A 202 -4.15 -7.56 14.15
C PHE A 202 -3.29 -8.84 14.18
N ASN A 203 -3.97 -10.00 14.24
CA ASN A 203 -3.32 -11.31 14.16
C ASN A 203 -3.60 -11.98 12.81
N CYS A 204 -2.67 -12.80 12.34
CA CYS A 204 -2.90 -13.78 11.26
C CYS A 204 -3.48 -15.07 11.82
N LYS A 205 -4.40 -15.70 11.09
CA LYS A 205 -5.06 -16.96 11.46
C LYS A 205 -5.10 -17.94 10.28
#